data_cdf6a4ae2d9b997a17cbfa3c84efaf3f
#
_entry.id   cdf6a4ae2d9b997a17cbfa3c84efaf3f
#
_cell.length_a   1.000
_cell.length_b   1.000
_cell.length_c   1.000
_cell.angle_alpha   90.00
_cell.angle_beta   90.00
_cell.angle_gamma   90.00
#
_symmetry.space_group_name_H-M   'P 1'
#
loop_
_entity.id
_entity.type
_entity.pdbx_description
1 polymer ?
#
loop_
_entity_poly.entity_id
_entity_poly.type
_entity_poly.pdbx_seq_one_letter_code
_entity_poly.pdbx_strand_id
1 'polypeptide(L)'
;MPNTKESKKKSVWEVLSKHPVTEKIEKKWYKDKQGKPYSLSYLSWAWAWGEVKRFYPDASYTVHDDIIYPNDTVEVRVSVTIEGQQHMMWLPVMDFKNNSKPSPTSREISDARMRCLVKAIAMHGLGHYFYAGEDLPVNEIEPPVKEEKAIIDLS
;
A
#
# COMPACT_ATOMS: atom_id res chain seq x y z
N MET A 1 18.08 -39.74 -20.32
CA MET A 1 17.97 -38.33 -20.04
C MET A 1 16.52 -37.95 -19.98
N PRO A 2 16.03 -37.68 -18.80
CA PRO A 2 14.66 -37.17 -18.72
C PRO A 2 14.63 -35.82 -19.40
N ASN A 3 13.94 -35.76 -20.50
CA ASN A 3 13.59 -34.53 -21.16
C ASN A 3 12.46 -33.88 -20.36
N THR A 4 12.77 -33.54 -19.13
CA THR A 4 11.90 -32.69 -18.37
C THR A 4 12.06 -31.29 -18.92
N LYS A 5 11.15 -30.93 -19.83
CA LYS A 5 10.70 -29.57 -19.90
C LYS A 5 10.08 -29.29 -18.52
N GLU A 6 10.91 -29.14 -17.49
CA GLU A 6 10.48 -28.52 -16.29
C GLU A 6 9.95 -27.15 -16.71
N SER A 7 8.63 -27.02 -16.71
CA SER A 7 8.01 -25.71 -16.80
C SER A 7 8.61 -24.90 -15.68
N LYS A 8 9.45 -23.92 -16.01
CA LYS A 8 10.04 -23.04 -15.03
C LYS A 8 8.92 -22.48 -14.18
N LYS A 9 8.91 -22.82 -12.89
CA LYS A 9 8.01 -22.25 -11.92
C LYS A 9 8.14 -20.73 -12.01
N LYS A 10 7.02 -20.03 -12.21
CA LYS A 10 7.01 -18.57 -12.22
C LYS A 10 7.43 -18.06 -10.84
N SER A 11 8.24 -17.01 -10.82
CA SER A 11 8.60 -16.35 -9.57
C SER A 11 7.38 -15.69 -8.94
N VAL A 12 7.44 -15.46 -7.63
CA VAL A 12 6.39 -14.71 -6.92
C VAL A 12 6.14 -13.36 -7.60
N TRP A 13 7.21 -12.66 -7.97
CA TRP A 13 7.13 -11.38 -8.67
C TRP A 13 6.36 -11.50 -10.00
N GLU A 14 6.67 -12.50 -10.81
CA GLU A 14 5.98 -12.69 -12.09
C GLU A 14 4.48 -12.93 -11.91
N VAL A 15 4.10 -13.71 -10.91
CA VAL A 15 2.69 -14.01 -10.64
C VAL A 15 1.97 -12.77 -10.12
N LEU A 16 2.52 -12.14 -9.09
CA LEU A 16 1.83 -11.07 -8.37
C LEU A 16 1.88 -9.73 -9.11
N SER A 17 2.99 -9.42 -9.79
CA SER A 17 3.10 -8.14 -10.51
C SER A 17 2.17 -8.05 -11.71
N LYS A 18 1.80 -9.19 -12.29
CA LYS A 18 0.88 -9.26 -13.43
C LYS A 18 -0.58 -9.37 -13.02
N HIS A 19 -0.85 -9.64 -11.75
CA HIS A 19 -2.22 -9.76 -11.26
C HIS A 19 -2.88 -8.38 -11.20
N PRO A 20 -4.03 -8.17 -11.88
CA PRO A 20 -4.64 -6.84 -11.99
C PRO A 20 -5.22 -6.38 -10.66
N VAL A 21 -4.93 -5.14 -10.28
CA VAL A 21 -5.46 -4.49 -9.07
C VAL A 21 -6.27 -3.23 -9.38
N THR A 22 -6.23 -2.77 -10.62
CA THR A 22 -6.79 -1.46 -11.02
C THR A 22 -8.26 -1.31 -10.64
N GLU A 23 -9.08 -2.34 -10.81
CA GLU A 23 -10.49 -2.32 -10.47
C GLU A 23 -10.75 -2.32 -8.96
N LYS A 24 -9.74 -2.63 -8.16
CA LYS A 24 -9.84 -2.71 -6.70
C LYS A 24 -9.26 -1.49 -6.00
N ILE A 25 -8.72 -0.55 -6.76
CA ILE A 25 -8.20 0.70 -6.20
C ILE A 25 -9.37 1.63 -5.94
N GLU A 26 -9.50 2.07 -4.70
CA GLU A 26 -10.49 3.05 -4.28
C GLU A 26 -9.87 4.43 -4.17
N LYS A 27 -10.50 5.44 -4.75
CA LYS A 27 -10.11 6.83 -4.59
C LYS A 27 -10.99 7.49 -3.55
N LYS A 28 -10.35 8.15 -2.58
CA LYS A 28 -11.04 9.00 -1.60
C LYS A 28 -10.65 10.44 -1.84
N TRP A 29 -11.64 11.31 -1.86
CA TRP A 29 -11.48 12.72 -2.19
C TRP A 29 -11.51 13.57 -0.93
N TYR A 30 -10.63 14.55 -0.92
CA TYR A 30 -10.47 15.51 0.18
C TYR A 30 -10.34 16.92 -0.38
N LYS A 31 -10.43 17.92 0.47
CA LYS A 31 -10.14 19.32 0.13
C LYS A 31 -9.00 19.81 1.00
N ASP A 32 -8.07 20.57 0.39
CA ASP A 32 -7.03 21.24 1.13
C ASP A 32 -7.56 22.50 1.85
N LYS A 33 -6.68 23.22 2.55
CA LYS A 33 -7.07 24.44 3.30
C LYS A 33 -7.58 25.55 2.39
N GLN A 34 -7.22 25.56 1.11
CA GLN A 34 -7.71 26.51 0.12
C GLN A 34 -8.96 26.02 -0.60
N GLY A 35 -9.51 24.87 -0.21
CA GLY A 35 -10.67 24.28 -0.85
C GLY A 35 -10.36 23.53 -2.15
N LYS A 36 -9.07 23.35 -2.49
CA LYS A 36 -8.65 22.63 -3.70
C LYS A 36 -8.82 21.12 -3.51
N PRO A 37 -9.52 20.43 -4.42
CA PRO A 37 -9.71 18.99 -4.32
C PRO A 37 -8.43 18.22 -4.60
N TYR A 38 -8.24 17.13 -3.87
CA TYR A 38 -7.20 16.14 -4.15
C TYR A 38 -7.71 14.75 -3.78
N SER A 39 -7.17 13.71 -4.40
CA SER A 39 -7.54 12.34 -4.10
C SER A 39 -6.38 11.55 -3.53
N LEU A 40 -6.71 10.61 -2.66
CA LEU A 40 -5.81 9.56 -2.23
C LEU A 40 -6.37 8.23 -2.70
N SER A 41 -5.50 7.39 -3.21
CA SER A 41 -5.88 6.07 -3.72
C SER A 41 -5.51 5.01 -2.69
N TYR A 42 -6.41 4.06 -2.50
CA TYR A 42 -6.23 2.97 -1.54
C TYR A 42 -6.49 1.63 -2.20
N LEU A 43 -5.66 0.65 -1.85
CA LEU A 43 -5.93 -0.74 -2.16
C LEU A 43 -6.34 -1.44 -0.86
N SER A 44 -7.49 -2.11 -0.87
CA SER A 44 -7.97 -2.83 0.32
C SER A 44 -6.95 -3.86 0.78
N TRP A 45 -6.51 -3.76 2.04
CA TRP A 45 -5.59 -4.72 2.62
C TRP A 45 -6.20 -6.12 2.65
N ALA A 46 -7.49 -6.22 2.94
CA ALA A 46 -8.17 -7.50 3.03
C ALA A 46 -8.23 -8.19 1.66
N TRP A 47 -8.52 -7.43 0.61
CA TRP A 47 -8.49 -7.98 -0.74
C TRP A 47 -7.08 -8.39 -1.14
N ALA A 48 -6.10 -7.51 -0.93
CA ALA A 48 -4.70 -7.77 -1.30
C ALA A 48 -4.15 -9.01 -0.57
N TRP A 49 -4.38 -9.09 0.73
CA TRP A 49 -3.95 -10.25 1.52
C TRP A 49 -4.67 -11.53 1.07
N GLY A 50 -5.97 -11.44 0.80
CA GLY A 50 -6.75 -12.58 0.28
C GLY A 50 -6.20 -13.09 -1.04
N GLU A 51 -5.81 -12.19 -1.97
CA GLU A 51 -5.20 -12.58 -3.23
C GLU A 51 -3.84 -13.24 -3.04
N VAL A 52 -3.01 -12.71 -2.15
CA VAL A 52 -1.74 -13.35 -1.79
C VAL A 52 -1.98 -14.77 -1.27
N LYS A 53 -2.91 -14.95 -0.36
CA LYS A 53 -3.22 -16.26 0.22
C LYS A 53 -3.83 -17.22 -0.80
N ARG A 54 -4.53 -16.72 -1.80
CA ARG A 54 -5.08 -17.52 -2.88
C ARG A 54 -3.98 -18.15 -3.74
N PHE A 55 -2.93 -17.38 -4.06
CA PHE A 55 -1.79 -17.87 -4.83
C PHE A 55 -0.75 -18.59 -3.97
N TYR A 56 -0.58 -18.14 -2.74
CA TYR A 56 0.44 -18.62 -1.82
C TYR A 56 -0.17 -18.87 -0.43
N PRO A 57 -0.83 -20.03 -0.24
CA PRO A 57 -1.53 -20.31 1.02
C PRO A 57 -0.66 -20.27 2.27
N ASP A 58 0.65 -20.52 2.11
CA ASP A 58 1.61 -20.51 3.22
C ASP A 58 2.21 -19.14 3.50
N ALA A 59 1.81 -18.11 2.76
CA ALA A 59 2.26 -16.74 3.02
C ALA A 59 1.87 -16.30 4.44
N SER A 60 2.75 -15.51 5.04
CA SER A 60 2.53 -14.98 6.39
C SER A 60 2.97 -13.53 6.46
N TYR A 61 2.50 -12.81 7.48
CA TYR A 61 2.99 -11.47 7.76
C TYR A 61 3.24 -11.31 9.26
N THR A 62 4.09 -10.36 9.58
CA THR A 62 4.41 -10.01 10.96
C THR A 62 4.29 -8.50 11.14
N VAL A 63 3.56 -8.07 12.16
CA VAL A 63 3.54 -6.69 12.59
C VAL A 63 4.63 -6.54 13.65
N HIS A 64 5.64 -5.74 13.35
CA HIS A 64 6.74 -5.47 14.26
C HIS A 64 6.39 -4.35 15.24
N ASP A 65 7.19 -4.19 16.28
CA ASP A 65 7.04 -3.08 17.21
C ASP A 65 7.19 -1.74 16.48
N ASP A 66 6.34 -0.80 16.83
CA ASP A 66 6.40 0.54 16.28
C ASP A 66 7.62 1.30 16.79
N ILE A 67 8.12 2.23 15.99
CA ILE A 67 9.16 3.16 16.41
C ILE A 67 8.49 4.49 16.77
N ILE A 68 8.77 4.97 17.98
CA ILE A 68 8.30 6.27 18.46
C ILE A 68 9.48 7.24 18.41
N TYR A 69 9.34 8.30 17.64
CA TYR A 69 10.37 9.32 17.51
C TYR A 69 10.23 10.41 18.60
N PRO A 70 11.30 11.18 18.89
CA PRO A 70 11.26 12.19 19.96
C PRO A 70 10.19 13.27 19.78
N ASN A 71 9.69 13.47 18.58
CA ASN A 71 8.60 14.42 18.28
C ASN A 71 7.21 13.81 18.41
N ASP A 72 7.09 12.64 19.06
CA ASP A 72 5.85 11.87 19.23
C ASP A 72 5.23 11.34 17.93
N THR A 73 5.95 11.36 16.81
CA THR A 73 5.51 10.68 15.62
C THR A 73 5.85 9.20 15.70
N VAL A 74 5.07 8.38 14.99
CA VAL A 74 5.16 6.92 15.07
C VAL A 74 5.38 6.34 13.67
N GLU A 75 6.29 5.39 13.56
CA GLU A 75 6.51 4.61 12.36
C GLU A 75 6.08 3.17 12.61
N VAL A 76 5.17 2.67 11.77
CA VAL A 76 4.76 1.26 11.79
C VAL A 76 5.65 0.44 10.88
N ARG A 77 5.77 -0.86 11.16
CA ARG A 77 6.65 -1.77 10.43
C ARG A 77 5.96 -3.11 10.25
N VAL A 78 5.88 -3.58 9.01
CA VAL A 78 5.25 -4.86 8.68
C VAL A 78 6.14 -5.62 7.70
N SER A 79 6.34 -6.90 7.93
CA SER A 79 6.99 -7.78 6.96
C SER A 79 6.01 -8.82 6.43
N VAL A 80 6.21 -9.20 5.18
CA VAL A 80 5.46 -10.24 4.48
C VAL A 80 6.45 -11.27 3.96
N THR A 81 6.17 -12.53 4.23
CA THR A 81 6.99 -13.66 3.77
C THR A 81 6.18 -14.50 2.80
N ILE A 82 6.70 -14.67 1.60
CA ILE A 82 6.11 -15.51 0.55
C ILE A 82 7.21 -16.40 -0.02
N GLU A 83 6.97 -17.73 -0.04
CA GLU A 83 7.94 -18.68 -0.57
C GLU A 83 9.33 -18.52 0.05
N GLY A 84 9.39 -18.27 1.36
CA GLY A 84 10.63 -18.09 2.10
C GLY A 84 11.31 -16.73 1.92
N GLN A 85 10.80 -15.86 1.06
CA GLN A 85 11.34 -14.52 0.85
C GLN A 85 10.56 -13.51 1.71
N GLN A 86 11.29 -12.77 2.53
CA GLN A 86 10.71 -11.75 3.41
C GLN A 86 11.02 -10.35 2.91
N HIS A 87 10.00 -9.51 2.88
CA HIS A 87 10.14 -8.07 2.66
C HIS A 87 9.50 -7.32 3.81
N MET A 88 10.25 -6.41 4.41
CA MET A 88 9.75 -5.53 5.46
C MET A 88 9.59 -4.12 4.89
N MET A 89 8.44 -3.52 5.19
CA MET A 89 8.20 -2.12 4.89
C MET A 89 7.89 -1.35 6.16
N TRP A 90 8.00 -0.06 6.07
CA TRP A 90 7.72 0.88 7.13
C TRP A 90 6.87 2.02 6.58
N LEU A 91 6.13 2.65 7.45
CA LEU A 91 5.25 3.75 7.08
C LEU A 91 5.08 4.67 8.29
N PRO A 92 5.26 5.99 8.14
CA PRO A 92 4.88 6.90 9.21
C PRO A 92 3.36 6.93 9.37
N VAL A 93 2.89 7.06 10.61
CA VAL A 93 1.48 7.36 10.84
C VAL A 93 1.26 8.80 10.43
N MET A 94 0.36 9.00 9.47
CA MET A 94 0.22 10.26 8.76
C MET A 94 -1.18 10.84 8.93
N ASP A 95 -1.26 12.18 8.77
CA ASP A 95 -2.53 12.86 8.57
C ASP A 95 -3.01 12.71 7.12
N PHE A 96 -4.14 13.30 6.81
CA PHE A 96 -4.75 13.23 5.48
C PHE A 96 -3.92 13.93 4.38
N LYS A 97 -2.92 14.71 4.73
CA LYS A 97 -1.98 15.35 3.80
C LYS A 97 -0.67 14.58 3.63
N ASN A 98 -0.61 13.36 4.18
CA ASN A 98 0.59 12.52 4.21
C ASN A 98 1.77 13.13 4.98
N ASN A 99 1.48 14.00 5.94
CA ASN A 99 2.46 14.46 6.90
C ASN A 99 2.45 13.57 8.13
N SER A 100 3.62 13.33 8.73
CA SER A 100 3.71 12.59 9.98
C SER A 100 2.88 13.29 11.05
N LYS A 101 2.03 12.54 11.74
CA LYS A 101 1.13 13.07 12.76
C LYS A 101 1.68 12.77 14.14
N PRO A 102 1.97 13.81 14.97
CA PRO A 102 2.37 13.59 16.36
C PRO A 102 1.23 12.99 17.19
N SER A 103 1.58 12.16 18.14
CA SER A 103 0.64 11.53 19.09
C SER A 103 -0.58 10.89 18.41
N PRO A 104 -0.37 9.99 17.43
CA PRO A 104 -1.49 9.38 16.73
C PRO A 104 -2.33 8.52 17.67
N THR A 105 -3.62 8.41 17.34
CA THR A 105 -4.52 7.53 18.06
C THR A 105 -4.26 6.06 17.70
N SER A 106 -4.75 5.14 18.53
CA SER A 106 -4.67 3.72 18.22
C SER A 106 -5.35 3.36 16.90
N ARG A 107 -6.44 4.05 16.53
CA ARG A 107 -7.11 3.85 15.24
C ARG A 107 -6.20 4.24 14.09
N GLU A 108 -5.54 5.37 14.19
CA GLU A 108 -4.62 5.85 13.16
C GLU A 108 -3.42 4.91 13.00
N ILE A 109 -2.91 4.39 14.12
CA ILE A 109 -1.82 3.40 14.11
C ILE A 109 -2.29 2.11 13.44
N SER A 110 -3.48 1.62 13.77
CA SER A 110 -4.05 0.41 13.15
C SER A 110 -4.21 0.56 11.64
N ASP A 111 -4.75 1.70 11.20
CA ASP A 111 -4.93 1.97 9.77
C ASP A 111 -3.57 2.04 9.04
N ALA A 112 -2.58 2.67 9.66
CA ALA A 112 -1.22 2.74 9.11
C ALA A 112 -0.58 1.36 8.98
N ARG A 113 -0.78 0.47 9.96
CA ARG A 113 -0.27 -0.90 9.89
C ARG A 113 -0.86 -1.66 8.69
N MET A 114 -2.13 -1.49 8.41
CA MET A 114 -2.78 -2.16 7.27
C MET A 114 -2.31 -1.57 5.93
N ARG A 115 -2.10 -0.26 5.86
CA ARG A 115 -1.48 0.38 4.69
C ARG A 115 -0.05 -0.10 4.49
N CYS A 116 0.69 -0.27 5.57
CA CYS A 116 2.05 -0.80 5.52
C CYS A 116 2.07 -2.26 5.05
N LEU A 117 1.10 -3.08 5.47
CA LEU A 117 0.93 -4.45 4.98
C LEU A 117 0.80 -4.48 3.46
N VAL A 118 -0.04 -3.62 2.89
CA VAL A 118 -0.22 -3.54 1.43
C VAL A 118 1.07 -3.12 0.73
N LYS A 119 1.85 -2.21 1.31
CA LYS A 119 3.18 -1.85 0.79
C LYS A 119 4.15 -3.03 0.81
N ALA A 120 4.16 -3.79 1.89
CA ALA A 120 5.01 -4.97 1.98
C ALA A 120 4.59 -6.05 0.95
N ILE A 121 3.29 -6.21 0.73
CA ILE A 121 2.77 -7.07 -0.34
C ILE A 121 3.24 -6.58 -1.71
N ALA A 122 3.23 -5.27 -1.94
CA ALA A 122 3.69 -4.67 -3.20
C ALA A 122 5.16 -4.95 -3.49
N MET A 123 5.97 -5.11 -2.46
CA MET A 123 7.38 -5.50 -2.63
C MET A 123 7.53 -6.92 -3.18
N HIS A 124 6.49 -7.75 -3.07
CA HIS A 124 6.42 -9.06 -3.72
C HIS A 124 5.80 -9.02 -5.12
N GLY A 125 5.28 -7.87 -5.53
CA GLY A 125 4.75 -7.65 -6.86
C GLY A 125 3.30 -7.16 -6.95
N LEU A 126 2.43 -7.60 -6.04
CA LEU A 126 1.00 -7.27 -6.14
C LEU A 126 0.76 -5.78 -5.89
N GLY A 127 0.27 -5.10 -6.92
CA GLY A 127 0.00 -3.68 -6.85
C GLY A 127 1.24 -2.79 -6.88
N HIS A 128 2.41 -3.34 -7.18
CA HIS A 128 3.67 -2.58 -7.19
C HIS A 128 3.57 -1.32 -8.05
N TYR A 129 3.02 -1.44 -9.26
CA TYR A 129 2.91 -0.32 -10.18
C TYR A 129 1.98 0.79 -9.67
N PHE A 130 1.03 0.45 -8.80
CA PHE A 130 0.13 1.42 -8.18
C PHE A 130 0.89 2.44 -7.31
N TYR A 131 1.97 2.00 -6.65
CA TYR A 131 2.79 2.87 -5.82
C TYR A 131 3.80 3.69 -6.61
N ALA A 132 4.02 3.37 -7.87
CA ALA A 132 4.89 4.18 -8.72
C ALA A 132 4.31 5.60 -8.85
N GLY A 133 4.98 6.59 -8.28
CA GLY A 133 4.54 7.97 -8.22
C GLY A 133 3.83 8.38 -6.93
N GLU A 134 3.35 7.44 -6.11
CA GLU A 134 2.71 7.79 -4.83
C GLU A 134 3.70 8.17 -3.73
N ASP A 135 4.95 7.76 -3.84
CA ASP A 135 6.00 8.12 -2.90
C ASP A 135 6.69 9.44 -3.24
N LEU A 136 6.17 10.17 -4.23
CA LEU A 136 6.66 11.51 -4.54
C LEU A 136 6.31 12.49 -3.41
N PRO A 137 7.21 13.46 -3.12
CA PRO A 137 6.89 14.52 -2.17
C PRO A 137 5.58 15.24 -2.54
N VAL A 138 4.78 15.57 -1.54
CA VAL A 138 3.44 16.14 -1.74
C VAL A 138 3.46 17.42 -2.59
N ASN A 139 4.55 18.20 -2.49
CA ASN A 139 4.72 19.41 -3.26
C ASN A 139 5.04 19.17 -4.76
N GLU A 140 5.35 17.94 -5.15
CA GLU A 140 5.63 17.55 -6.53
C GLU A 140 4.44 16.85 -7.18
N ILE A 141 3.39 16.57 -6.42
CA ILE A 141 2.18 15.94 -6.94
C ILE A 141 1.26 17.03 -7.46
N GLU A 142 1.18 17.16 -8.79
CA GLU A 142 0.15 17.99 -9.40
C GLU A 142 -1.17 17.22 -9.36
N PRO A 143 -2.24 17.79 -8.76
CA PRO A 143 -3.54 17.15 -8.80
C PRO A 143 -4.04 17.09 -10.26
N PRO A 144 -4.47 15.91 -10.73
CA PRO A 144 -4.97 15.79 -12.10
C PRO A 144 -6.23 16.62 -12.29
N VAL A 145 -6.22 17.48 -13.30
CA VAL A 145 -7.30 18.44 -13.61
C VAL A 145 -8.65 17.72 -13.88
N LYS A 146 -8.62 16.47 -14.31
CA LYS A 146 -9.84 15.71 -14.66
C LYS A 146 -10.65 15.25 -13.45
N GLU A 147 -10.14 15.37 -12.24
CA GLU A 147 -10.75 14.84 -11.04
C GLU A 147 -11.69 15.84 -10.35
N GLU A 148 -11.67 17.11 -10.77
CA GLU A 148 -12.61 18.12 -10.28
C GLU A 148 -14.07 17.78 -10.55
N LYS A 149 -14.35 17.09 -11.67
CA LYS A 149 -15.71 16.68 -12.03
C LYS A 149 -16.27 15.58 -11.12
N ALA A 150 -15.42 14.72 -10.59
CA ALA A 150 -15.87 13.63 -9.72
C ALA A 150 -16.36 14.11 -8.36
N ILE A 151 -15.87 15.25 -7.88
CA ILE A 151 -16.30 15.84 -6.60
C ILE A 151 -17.67 16.49 -6.72
N ILE A 152 -17.97 17.09 -7.87
CA ILE A 152 -19.27 17.71 -8.13
C ILE A 152 -20.38 16.67 -8.19
N ASP A 153 -20.07 15.47 -8.70
CA ASP A 153 -21.02 14.36 -8.82
C ASP A 153 -21.29 13.66 -7.49
N LEU A 154 -20.49 13.89 -6.46
CA LEU A 154 -20.61 13.29 -5.13
C LEU A 154 -21.31 14.21 -4.12
N SER A 155 -21.59 15.44 -4.48
CA SER A 155 -22.23 16.41 -3.60
C SER A 155 -23.76 16.31 -3.64
#